data_aff912711d506cb00d7e1a471c9c6835
#
_entry.id   aff912711d506cb00d7e1a471c9c6835
#
_cell.length_a   1.000
_cell.length_b   1.000
_cell.length_c   1.000
_cell.angle_alpha   90.00
_cell.angle_beta   90.00
_cell.angle_gamma   90.00
#
_symmetry.space_group_name_H-M   'P 1'
#
loop_
_entity.id
_entity.type
_entity.pdbx_description
1 polymer ?
#
loop_
_entity_poly.entity_id
_entity_poly.type
_entity_poly.pdbx_seq_one_letter_code
_entity_poly.pdbx_strand_id
1 'polypeptide(L)'
;MNEPITPSEADALLAGEIGRILGQHAHESLLVQIPETNETMKLPAAAVRLLLDLLAEMAKGNAITLIPIHAELTTQQAAELLGVSRPFLIKLLDEGAIPFRKVGTHRRILFVDLMAYKKDTDAKRHLALDALAAQTQELKMGY
;
A
#
# COMPACT_ATOMS: atom_id res chain seq x y z
N MET A 1 8.17 -12.35 0.38
CA MET A 1 7.65 -10.99 0.17
C MET A 1 8.83 -10.08 -0.16
N ASN A 2 8.64 -9.17 -1.06
CA ASN A 2 9.73 -8.30 -1.52
C ASN A 2 10.08 -7.26 -0.46
N GLU A 3 11.38 -6.97 -0.34
CA GLU A 3 11.84 -5.89 0.53
C GLU A 3 11.42 -4.54 -0.03
N PRO A 4 11.16 -3.52 0.82
CA PRO A 4 10.89 -2.17 0.36
C PRO A 4 12.07 -1.62 -0.44
N ILE A 5 11.75 -0.95 -1.55
CA ILE A 5 12.74 -0.25 -2.35
C ILE A 5 12.68 1.23 -1.97
N THR A 6 13.80 1.74 -1.46
CA THR A 6 13.91 3.15 -1.08
C THR A 6 14.60 3.92 -2.18
N PRO A 7 13.97 4.95 -2.76
CA PRO A 7 14.62 5.75 -3.80
C PRO A 7 15.75 6.61 -3.21
N SER A 8 16.81 6.79 -3.99
CA SER A 8 17.83 7.81 -3.70
C SER A 8 17.30 9.20 -4.07
N GLU A 9 18.04 10.27 -3.70
CA GLU A 9 17.67 11.62 -4.12
C GLU A 9 17.64 11.74 -5.64
N ALA A 10 18.62 11.13 -6.33
CA ALA A 10 18.67 11.11 -7.79
C ALA A 10 17.46 10.36 -8.38
N ASP A 11 17.08 9.23 -7.79
CA ASP A 11 15.90 8.48 -8.20
C ASP A 11 14.62 9.28 -8.04
N ALA A 12 14.50 10.02 -6.93
CA ALA A 12 13.32 10.83 -6.67
C ALA A 12 13.18 11.98 -7.69
N LEU A 13 14.28 12.63 -8.03
CA LEU A 13 14.28 13.69 -9.06
C LEU A 13 13.92 13.15 -10.43
N LEU A 14 14.52 12.03 -10.81
CA LEU A 14 14.23 11.37 -12.09
C LEU A 14 12.79 10.90 -12.17
N ALA A 15 12.26 10.32 -11.08
CA ALA A 15 10.89 9.90 -11.00
C ALA A 15 9.91 11.07 -11.19
N GLY A 16 10.21 12.22 -10.61
CA GLY A 16 9.39 13.41 -10.79
C GLY A 16 9.39 13.92 -12.24
N GLU A 17 10.52 13.90 -12.90
CA GLU A 17 10.65 14.30 -14.31
C GLU A 17 9.88 13.34 -15.23
N ILE A 18 10.09 12.04 -15.05
CA ILE A 18 9.42 11.01 -15.86
C ILE A 18 7.91 11.04 -15.61
N GLY A 19 7.49 11.16 -14.35
CA GLY A 19 6.08 11.21 -13.99
C GLY A 19 5.36 12.39 -14.63
N ARG A 20 6.01 13.52 -14.76
CA ARG A 20 5.44 14.69 -15.42
C ARG A 20 5.22 14.46 -16.92
N ILE A 21 6.19 13.81 -17.58
CA ILE A 21 6.09 13.48 -19.00
C ILE A 21 5.03 12.40 -19.25
N LEU A 22 5.09 11.30 -18.48
CA LEU A 22 4.15 10.20 -18.61
C LEU A 22 2.73 10.58 -18.20
N GLY A 23 2.57 11.54 -17.30
CA GLY A 23 1.25 11.99 -16.84
C GLY A 23 0.38 12.54 -17.96
N GLN A 24 1.00 13.04 -19.03
CA GLN A 24 0.29 13.52 -20.22
C GLN A 24 -0.31 12.37 -21.04
N HIS A 25 0.13 11.14 -20.79
CA HIS A 25 -0.27 9.94 -21.53
C HIS A 25 -0.88 8.87 -20.60
N ALA A 26 -1.46 9.29 -19.50
CA ALA A 26 -1.91 8.40 -18.39
C ALA A 26 -2.93 7.33 -18.83
N HIS A 27 -3.69 7.57 -19.90
CA HIS A 27 -4.73 6.67 -20.38
C HIS A 27 -4.36 5.98 -21.71
N GLU A 28 -3.11 6.12 -22.12
CA GLU A 28 -2.63 5.58 -23.39
C GLU A 28 -1.67 4.43 -23.14
N SER A 29 -1.65 3.47 -24.08
CA SER A 29 -0.53 2.52 -24.11
C SER A 29 0.69 3.22 -24.72
N LEU A 30 1.89 2.88 -24.22
CA LEU A 30 3.13 3.51 -24.65
C LEU A 30 4.05 2.51 -25.32
N LEU A 31 4.81 2.98 -26.31
CA LEU A 31 5.92 2.24 -26.88
C LEU A 31 7.21 2.64 -26.16
N VAL A 32 7.92 1.64 -25.66
CA VAL A 32 9.22 1.83 -24.98
C VAL A 32 10.28 1.16 -25.83
N GLN A 33 11.35 1.89 -26.10
CA GLN A 33 12.47 1.38 -26.86
C GLN A 33 13.71 1.26 -25.99
N ILE A 34 14.42 0.13 -26.12
CA ILE A 34 15.72 -0.07 -25.47
C ILE A 34 16.78 0.35 -26.49
N PRO A 35 17.52 1.46 -26.28
CA PRO A 35 18.45 1.98 -27.28
C PRO A 35 19.55 1.01 -27.67
N GLU A 36 20.03 0.22 -26.70
CA GLU A 36 21.15 -0.72 -26.93
C GLU A 36 20.82 -1.84 -27.90
N THR A 37 19.56 -2.32 -27.88
CA THR A 37 19.11 -3.45 -28.71
C THR A 37 18.13 -3.06 -29.78
N ASN A 38 17.66 -1.81 -29.78
CA ASN A 38 16.57 -1.31 -30.64
C ASN A 38 15.26 -2.12 -30.51
N GLU A 39 15.13 -2.89 -29.42
CA GLU A 39 13.89 -3.59 -29.14
C GLU A 39 12.81 -2.60 -28.73
N THR A 40 11.60 -2.80 -29.27
CA THR A 40 10.44 -1.98 -28.95
C THR A 40 9.41 -2.83 -28.24
N MET A 41 8.92 -2.33 -27.09
CA MET A 41 7.89 -3.01 -26.30
C MET A 41 6.70 -2.10 -26.12
N LYS A 42 5.52 -2.69 -26.12
CA LYS A 42 4.29 -1.94 -25.86
C LYS A 42 3.88 -2.12 -24.40
N LEU A 43 3.78 -1.01 -23.67
CA LEU A 43 3.27 -1.00 -22.31
C LEU A 43 1.74 -0.78 -22.35
N PRO A 44 0.95 -1.70 -21.77
CA PRO A 44 -0.50 -1.47 -21.67
C PRO A 44 -0.82 -0.23 -20.83
N ALA A 45 -1.95 0.41 -21.13
CA ALA A 45 -2.39 1.60 -20.37
C ALA A 45 -2.50 1.34 -18.86
N ALA A 46 -2.91 0.13 -18.48
CA ALA A 46 -2.98 -0.25 -17.06
C ALA A 46 -1.59 -0.22 -16.39
N ALA A 47 -0.55 -0.72 -17.10
CA ALA A 47 0.82 -0.67 -16.58
C ALA A 47 1.33 0.76 -16.48
N VAL A 48 0.98 1.62 -17.42
CA VAL A 48 1.35 3.04 -17.38
C VAL A 48 0.77 3.72 -16.15
N ARG A 49 -0.49 3.45 -15.81
CA ARG A 49 -1.13 4.02 -14.61
C ARG A 49 -0.45 3.55 -13.33
N LEU A 50 -0.13 2.26 -13.23
CA LEU A 50 0.59 1.73 -12.07
C LEU A 50 1.98 2.36 -11.94
N LEU A 51 2.68 2.51 -13.08
CA LEU A 51 3.99 3.14 -13.11
C LEU A 51 3.91 4.60 -12.65
N LEU A 52 2.89 5.34 -13.06
CA LEU A 52 2.69 6.72 -12.62
C LEU A 52 2.49 6.83 -11.11
N ASP A 53 1.69 5.95 -10.52
CA ASP A 53 1.48 5.93 -9.07
C ASP A 53 2.79 5.65 -8.34
N LEU A 54 3.57 4.69 -8.83
CA LEU A 54 4.86 4.33 -8.28
C LEU A 54 5.86 5.47 -8.39
N LEU A 55 5.93 6.14 -9.53
CA LEU A 55 6.82 7.28 -9.74
C LEU A 55 6.44 8.47 -8.84
N ALA A 56 5.15 8.69 -8.60
CA ALA A 56 4.68 9.74 -7.71
C ALA A 56 5.18 9.53 -6.27
N GLU A 57 5.12 8.29 -5.79
CA GLU A 57 5.63 7.95 -4.45
C GLU A 57 7.15 8.07 -4.37
N MET A 58 7.87 7.62 -5.41
CA MET A 58 9.32 7.77 -5.48
C MET A 58 9.75 9.24 -5.51
N ALA A 59 9.00 10.10 -6.20
CA ALA A 59 9.30 11.53 -6.25
C ALA A 59 9.19 12.19 -4.88
N LYS A 60 8.35 11.66 -4.00
CA LYS A 60 8.23 12.12 -2.61
C LYS A 60 9.33 11.55 -1.70
N GLY A 61 10.15 10.63 -2.20
CA GLY A 61 11.17 9.95 -1.40
C GLY A 61 10.66 8.76 -0.60
N ASN A 62 9.42 8.33 -0.84
CA ASN A 62 8.81 7.23 -0.10
C ASN A 62 9.31 5.88 -0.59
N ALA A 63 9.52 4.96 0.36
CA ALA A 63 9.82 3.56 0.06
C ALA A 63 8.59 2.85 -0.48
N ILE A 64 8.78 1.91 -1.39
CA ILE A 64 7.69 1.22 -2.09
C ILE A 64 7.89 -0.28 -2.01
N THR A 65 6.80 -0.99 -1.75
CA THR A 65 6.75 -2.46 -1.82
C THR A 65 5.57 -2.86 -2.69
N LEU A 66 5.80 -3.80 -3.61
CA LEU A 66 4.74 -4.37 -4.43
C LEU A 66 4.27 -5.67 -3.81
N ILE A 67 2.98 -5.74 -3.48
CA ILE A 67 2.38 -6.92 -2.88
C ILE A 67 1.18 -7.35 -3.73
N PRO A 68 1.18 -8.57 -4.29
CA PRO A 68 0.01 -9.07 -5.02
C PRO A 68 -1.21 -9.14 -4.11
N ILE A 69 -2.38 -8.81 -4.63
CA ILE A 69 -3.64 -8.79 -3.85
C ILE A 69 -3.90 -10.13 -3.16
N HIS A 70 -3.62 -11.23 -3.85
CA HIS A 70 -3.84 -12.58 -3.33
C HIS A 70 -2.61 -13.20 -2.66
N ALA A 71 -1.61 -12.40 -2.31
CA ALA A 71 -0.45 -12.90 -1.59
C ALA A 71 -0.87 -13.48 -0.24
N GLU A 72 -0.30 -14.63 0.10
CA GLU A 72 -0.47 -15.24 1.42
C GLU A 72 0.65 -14.76 2.34
N LEU A 73 0.28 -14.27 3.51
CA LEU A 73 1.21 -13.71 4.47
C LEU A 73 1.38 -14.66 5.66
N THR A 74 2.58 -14.66 6.22
CA THR A 74 2.83 -15.28 7.52
C THR A 74 2.25 -14.40 8.62
N THR A 75 2.11 -14.95 9.82
CA THR A 75 1.65 -14.16 10.98
C THR A 75 2.58 -13.00 11.28
N GLN A 76 3.90 -13.19 11.12
CA GLN A 76 4.87 -12.11 11.34
C GLN A 76 4.73 -11.00 10.30
N GLN A 77 4.61 -11.36 9.03
CA GLN A 77 4.41 -10.38 7.96
C GLN A 77 3.11 -9.59 8.13
N ALA A 78 2.04 -10.29 8.49
CA ALA A 78 0.75 -9.65 8.73
C ALA A 78 0.81 -8.68 9.92
N ALA A 79 1.47 -9.07 11.00
CA ALA A 79 1.66 -8.22 12.16
C ALA A 79 2.44 -6.95 11.81
N GLU A 80 3.51 -7.09 11.04
CA GLU A 80 4.32 -5.95 10.58
C GLU A 80 3.51 -4.98 9.73
N LEU A 81 2.69 -5.49 8.81
CA LEU A 81 1.85 -4.65 7.95
C LEU A 81 0.77 -3.91 8.73
N LEU A 82 0.21 -4.53 9.78
CA LEU A 82 -0.75 -3.86 10.66
C LEU A 82 -0.09 -2.93 11.68
N GLY A 83 1.22 -3.05 11.88
CA GLY A 83 1.92 -2.29 12.90
C GLY A 83 1.59 -2.75 14.32
N VAL A 84 1.32 -4.04 14.51
CA VAL A 84 0.99 -4.65 15.80
C VAL A 84 1.97 -5.77 16.12
N SER A 85 1.95 -6.23 17.38
CA SER A 85 2.76 -7.38 17.79
C SER A 85 2.18 -8.67 17.22
N ARG A 86 3.03 -9.68 17.04
CA ARG A 86 2.57 -11.01 16.59
C ARG A 86 1.54 -11.63 17.54
N PRO A 87 1.71 -11.60 18.89
CA PRO A 87 0.70 -12.11 19.80
C PRO A 87 -0.65 -11.41 19.67
N PHE A 88 -0.66 -10.10 19.43
CA PHE A 88 -1.88 -9.36 19.22
C PHE A 88 -2.57 -9.78 17.93
N LEU A 89 -1.81 -9.99 16.85
CA LEU A 89 -2.36 -10.50 15.59
C LEU A 89 -2.99 -11.87 15.78
N ILE A 90 -2.32 -12.78 16.51
CA ILE A 90 -2.85 -14.12 16.77
C ILE A 90 -4.17 -14.03 17.52
N LYS A 91 -4.27 -13.12 18.48
CA LYS A 91 -5.52 -12.86 19.19
C LYS A 91 -6.64 -12.45 18.23
N LEU A 92 -6.34 -11.55 17.28
CA LEU A 92 -7.32 -11.13 16.27
C LEU A 92 -7.78 -12.31 15.40
N LEU A 93 -6.88 -13.20 15.04
CA LEU A 93 -7.21 -14.40 14.28
C LEU A 93 -8.09 -15.34 15.09
N ASP A 94 -7.77 -15.55 16.35
CA ASP A 94 -8.54 -16.43 17.26
C ASP A 94 -9.95 -15.89 17.51
N GLU A 95 -10.11 -14.58 17.55
CA GLU A 95 -11.40 -13.91 17.72
C GLU A 95 -12.23 -13.91 16.43
N GLY A 96 -11.67 -14.33 15.31
CA GLY A 96 -12.36 -14.32 14.02
C GLY A 96 -12.43 -12.97 13.35
N ALA A 97 -11.64 -11.99 13.81
CA ALA A 97 -11.63 -10.65 13.22
C ALA A 97 -11.05 -10.62 11.80
N ILE A 98 -10.12 -11.54 11.50
CA ILE A 98 -9.47 -11.65 10.20
C ILE A 98 -9.51 -13.12 9.78
N PRO A 99 -9.97 -13.43 8.55
CA PRO A 99 -9.93 -14.80 8.05
C PRO A 99 -8.50 -15.31 7.89
N PHE A 100 -8.29 -16.58 8.10
CA PHE A 100 -6.99 -17.22 7.87
C PHE A 100 -7.20 -18.70 7.55
N ARG A 101 -6.17 -19.34 6.99
CA ARG A 101 -6.14 -20.79 6.85
C ARG A 101 -4.89 -21.35 7.49
N LYS A 102 -4.95 -22.59 7.93
CA LYS A 102 -3.80 -23.29 8.46
C LYS A 102 -3.13 -24.14 7.39
N VAL A 103 -1.81 -24.09 7.36
CA VAL A 103 -0.96 -24.98 6.57
C VAL A 103 -0.04 -25.67 7.57
N GLY A 104 -0.40 -26.89 7.95
CA GLY A 104 0.27 -27.57 9.08
C GLY A 104 0.02 -26.80 10.38
N THR A 105 1.08 -26.39 11.05
CA THR A 105 1.02 -25.59 12.30
C THR A 105 1.06 -24.10 12.04
N HIS A 106 1.26 -23.68 10.77
CA HIS A 106 1.40 -22.28 10.40
C HIS A 106 0.06 -21.72 9.91
N ARG A 107 -0.19 -20.47 10.27
CA ARG A 107 -1.36 -19.72 9.81
C ARG A 107 -0.98 -18.86 8.62
N ARG A 108 -1.85 -18.80 7.62
CA ARG A 108 -1.66 -17.97 6.42
C ARG A 108 -2.83 -17.01 6.29
N ILE A 109 -2.52 -15.74 6.06
CA ILE A 109 -3.51 -14.66 5.95
C ILE A 109 -3.38 -14.06 4.55
N LEU A 110 -4.49 -13.91 3.83
CA LEU A 110 -4.49 -13.22 2.55
C LEU A 110 -4.28 -11.72 2.74
N PHE A 111 -3.45 -11.14 1.91
CA PHE A 111 -3.20 -9.69 1.95
C PHE A 111 -4.50 -8.89 1.81
N VAL A 112 -5.41 -9.31 0.92
CA VAL A 112 -6.68 -8.63 0.72
C VAL A 112 -7.55 -8.62 1.99
N ASP A 113 -7.54 -9.72 2.74
CA ASP A 113 -8.31 -9.82 3.98
C ASP A 113 -7.71 -8.94 5.08
N LEU A 114 -6.38 -8.90 5.15
CA LEU A 114 -5.67 -8.05 6.10
C LEU A 114 -5.94 -6.58 5.84
N MET A 115 -5.93 -6.17 4.57
CA MET A 115 -6.18 -4.78 4.18
C MET A 115 -7.64 -4.38 4.42
N ALA A 116 -8.58 -5.30 4.21
CA ALA A 116 -9.99 -5.05 4.53
C ALA A 116 -10.18 -4.77 6.02
N TYR A 117 -9.54 -5.56 6.87
CA TYR A 117 -9.56 -5.34 8.32
C TYR A 117 -8.94 -4.00 8.69
N LYS A 118 -7.77 -3.69 8.12
CA LYS A 118 -7.06 -2.44 8.38
C LYS A 118 -7.90 -1.23 7.99
N LYS A 119 -8.52 -1.27 6.83
CA LYS A 119 -9.39 -0.19 6.33
C LYS A 119 -10.58 0.03 7.26
N ASP A 120 -11.24 -1.05 7.70
CA ASP A 120 -12.38 -0.99 8.60
C ASP A 120 -11.98 -0.41 9.96
N THR A 121 -10.86 -0.86 10.52
CA THR A 121 -10.35 -0.40 11.81
C THR A 121 -9.93 1.07 11.75
N ASP A 122 -9.26 1.48 10.69
CA ASP A 122 -8.85 2.87 10.50
C ASP A 122 -10.06 3.79 10.35
N ALA A 123 -11.11 3.35 9.64
CA ALA A 123 -12.35 4.10 9.51
C ALA A 123 -13.05 4.28 10.86
N LYS A 124 -13.12 3.23 11.67
CA LYS A 124 -13.70 3.29 13.02
C LYS A 124 -12.92 4.23 13.94
N ARG A 125 -11.60 4.18 13.86
CA ARG A 125 -10.73 5.07 14.64
C ARG A 125 -10.94 6.52 14.26
N HIS A 126 -11.03 6.81 12.96
CA HIS A 126 -11.27 8.14 12.45
C HIS A 126 -12.61 8.71 12.94
N LEU A 127 -13.68 7.92 12.88
CA LEU A 127 -14.99 8.31 13.41
C LEU A 127 -14.95 8.59 14.91
N ALA A 128 -14.24 7.76 15.67
CA ALA A 128 -14.09 7.97 17.11
C ALA A 128 -13.35 9.26 17.44
N LEU A 129 -12.29 9.58 16.68
CA LEU A 129 -11.53 10.82 16.86
C LEU A 129 -12.37 12.04 16.50
N ASP A 130 -13.18 11.97 15.44
CA ASP A 130 -14.08 13.04 15.03
C ASP A 130 -15.15 13.29 16.11
N ALA A 131 -15.70 12.23 16.71
CA ALA A 131 -16.65 12.35 17.79
C ALA A 131 -16.05 13.03 19.02
N LEU A 132 -14.80 12.68 19.39
CA LEU A 132 -14.09 13.31 20.50
C LEU A 132 -13.82 14.79 20.21
N ALA A 133 -13.41 15.12 18.99
CA ALA A 133 -13.18 16.50 18.59
C ALA A 133 -14.46 17.33 18.67
N ALA A 134 -15.59 16.78 18.22
CA ALA A 134 -16.90 17.44 18.30
C ALA A 134 -17.31 17.69 19.75
N GLN A 135 -17.14 16.70 20.65
CA GLN A 135 -17.42 16.87 22.07
C GLN A 135 -16.55 17.96 22.70
N THR A 136 -15.27 18.02 22.37
CA THR A 136 -14.36 19.03 22.86
C THR A 136 -14.79 20.43 22.41
N GLN A 137 -15.22 20.59 21.17
CA GLN A 137 -15.72 21.86 20.66
C GLN A 137 -17.01 22.30 21.38
N GLU A 138 -17.95 21.39 21.59
CA GLU A 138 -19.18 21.68 22.34
C GLU A 138 -18.89 22.16 23.76
N LEU A 139 -17.96 21.50 24.44
CA LEU A 139 -17.55 21.90 25.79
C LEU A 139 -16.91 23.26 25.82
N LYS A 140 -16.12 23.63 24.81
CA LYS A 140 -15.52 24.97 24.68
C LYS A 140 -16.55 26.04 24.36
N MET A 141 -17.59 25.73 23.64
CA MET A 141 -18.64 26.67 23.24
C MET A 141 -19.71 26.85 24.32
N GLY A 142 -19.71 26.02 25.34
CA GLY A 142 -20.66 26.07 26.44
C GLY A 142 -20.33 27.07 27.54
N TYR A 143 -19.32 27.88 27.33
CA TYR A 143 -18.94 28.94 28.29
C TYR A 143 -19.56 30.25 27.89
#